data_6e1b85d16cdabd45b3e76f10985e5b00
#
_entry.id   6e1b85d16cdabd45b3e76f10985e5b00
#
_cell.length_a   1.000
_cell.length_b   1.000
_cell.length_c   1.000
_cell.angle_alpha   90.00
_cell.angle_beta   90.00
_cell.angle_gamma   90.00
#
_symmetry.space_group_name_H-M   'P 1'
#
loop_
_entity.id
_entity.type
_entity.pdbx_description
1 polymer ?
#
loop_
_entity_poly.entity_id
_entity_poly.type
_entity_poly.pdbx_seq_one_letter_code
_entity_poly.pdbx_strand_id
1 'polypeptide(L)'
;MIGTSIMRIHYVDGKKVDAYADGRGRFMARKGDPGAPPETYEPWTPPPEPTTPPPSGSWVIPLENATLTSGFGMRAGGMHYGIDLSTTTAPTGGPVRSVTDMVITRAFDAYEGGNETAGTYVKGHTPDGAYTFTYNHGADGSLLVAAGQTVTPGQKLFTEGATGNVTGTHLHFEIIEGNWPDPWAPPYNYGANFVDPLPVLRAHGVNI
;
A
#
# COMPACT_ATOMS: atom_id res chain seq x y z
N MET A 1 -10.93 -12.60 30.35
CA MET A 1 -9.58 -11.97 30.26
C MET A 1 -9.22 -11.91 28.78
N ILE A 2 -9.35 -10.75 28.16
CA ILE A 2 -8.96 -10.53 26.75
C ILE A 2 -7.46 -10.29 26.79
N GLY A 3 -6.69 -11.25 26.26
CA GLY A 3 -5.23 -11.14 26.21
C GLY A 3 -4.84 -9.97 25.31
N THR A 4 -4.17 -8.97 25.87
CA THR A 4 -3.50 -7.92 25.11
C THR A 4 -2.24 -8.52 24.49
N SER A 5 -2.29 -8.80 23.18
CA SER A 5 -1.10 -9.15 22.44
C SER A 5 -0.24 -7.90 22.24
N ILE A 6 1.04 -7.97 22.57
CA ILE A 6 2.02 -6.95 22.18
C ILE A 6 2.15 -7.06 20.64
N MET A 7 1.69 -6.05 19.92
CA MET A 7 1.65 -6.11 18.47
C MET A 7 2.80 -5.41 17.76
N ARG A 8 3.51 -4.47 18.39
CA ARG A 8 4.66 -3.78 17.78
C ARG A 8 5.59 -3.13 18.78
N ILE A 9 6.87 -3.07 18.41
CA ILE A 9 7.89 -2.27 19.06
C ILE A 9 8.12 -1.05 18.16
N HIS A 10 7.82 0.13 18.67
CA HIS A 10 8.12 1.38 17.98
C HIS A 10 9.33 2.06 18.61
N TYR A 11 10.09 2.81 17.79
CA TYR A 11 11.15 3.69 18.27
C TYR A 11 10.66 5.14 18.14
N VAL A 12 10.61 5.83 19.28
CA VAL A 12 10.38 7.28 19.33
C VAL A 12 11.65 7.90 19.87
N ASP A 13 12.21 8.84 19.13
CA ASP A 13 13.50 9.50 19.47
C ASP A 13 14.63 8.50 19.79
N GLY A 14 14.69 7.39 19.04
CA GLY A 14 15.68 6.34 19.23
C GLY A 14 15.48 5.45 20.46
N LYS A 15 14.37 5.59 21.20
CA LYS A 15 14.00 4.74 22.32
C LYS A 15 12.89 3.77 21.95
N LYS A 16 13.04 2.54 22.41
CA LYS A 16 12.05 1.48 22.25
C LYS A 16 10.83 1.76 23.14
N VAL A 17 9.63 1.79 22.53
CA VAL A 17 8.35 1.91 23.25
C VAL A 17 7.45 0.73 22.89
N ASP A 18 6.83 0.13 23.90
CA ASP A 18 5.85 -0.94 23.70
C ASP A 18 4.48 -0.31 23.40
N ALA A 19 3.94 -0.59 22.23
CA ALA A 19 2.61 -0.15 21.82
C ALA A 19 1.60 -1.29 21.94
N TYR A 20 0.40 -0.98 22.39
CA TYR A 20 -0.72 -1.92 22.48
C TYR A 20 -1.83 -1.50 21.53
N ALA A 21 -2.44 -2.46 20.85
CA ALA A 21 -3.64 -2.19 20.07
C ALA A 21 -4.87 -2.26 20.99
N ASP A 22 -5.74 -1.25 20.96
CA ASP A 22 -7.10 -1.41 21.45
C ASP A 22 -7.87 -2.35 20.50
N GLY A 23 -8.96 -2.96 20.99
CA GLY A 23 -9.78 -3.87 20.17
C GLY A 23 -10.41 -3.24 18.89
N ARG A 24 -10.02 -2.00 18.55
CA ARG A 24 -10.42 -1.26 17.35
C ARG A 24 -9.23 -0.94 16.44
N GLY A 25 -8.07 -1.56 16.68
CA GLY A 25 -6.85 -1.37 15.86
C GLY A 25 -6.09 -0.07 16.12
N ARG A 26 -6.42 0.68 17.17
CA ARG A 26 -5.69 1.90 17.54
C ARG A 26 -4.52 1.56 18.44
N PHE A 27 -3.35 2.15 18.19
CA PHE A 27 -2.18 2.02 19.03
C PHE A 27 -2.27 2.96 20.23
N MET A 28 -1.93 2.45 21.40
CA MET A 28 -1.86 3.22 22.64
C MET A 28 -0.51 2.98 23.32
N ALA A 29 0.23 4.05 23.63
CA ALA A 29 1.37 3.97 24.52
C ALA A 29 0.89 3.98 25.98
N ARG A 30 1.60 3.30 26.88
CA ARG A 30 1.28 3.38 28.30
C ARG A 30 1.56 4.77 28.84
N LYS A 31 0.65 5.29 29.66
CA LYS A 31 0.87 6.53 30.41
C LYS A 31 2.13 6.40 31.28
N GLY A 32 3.08 7.31 31.09
CA GLY A 32 4.32 7.35 31.84
C GLY A 32 5.53 6.68 31.20
N ASP A 33 5.39 6.08 30.01
CA ASP A 33 6.54 5.56 29.27
C ASP A 33 7.38 6.73 28.73
N PRO A 34 8.74 6.67 28.86
CA PRO A 34 9.61 7.68 28.26
C PRO A 34 9.41 7.66 26.73
N GLY A 35 8.86 8.73 26.18
CA GLY A 35 8.51 8.85 24.78
C GLY A 35 7.03 8.66 24.48
N ALA A 36 6.16 8.48 25.48
CA ALA A 36 4.72 8.58 25.28
C ALA A 36 4.39 9.96 24.69
N PRO A 37 3.54 10.05 23.64
CA PRO A 37 3.14 11.33 23.11
C PRO A 37 2.46 12.17 24.21
N PRO A 38 2.59 13.49 24.17
CA PRO A 38 1.93 14.37 25.14
C PRO A 38 0.43 14.09 25.17
N GLU A 39 -0.22 14.30 26.33
CA GLU A 39 -1.66 14.03 26.56
C GLU A 39 -2.62 14.75 25.59
N THR A 40 -2.10 15.64 24.76
CA THR A 40 -2.83 16.42 23.74
C THR A 40 -2.69 15.87 22.32
N TYR A 41 -2.42 14.56 22.16
CA TYR A 41 -2.41 13.96 20.82
C TYR A 41 -3.82 14.05 20.21
N GLU A 42 -4.00 14.98 19.29
CA GLU A 42 -5.17 14.99 18.42
C GLU A 42 -5.17 13.68 17.62
N PRO A 43 -6.23 12.85 17.72
CA PRO A 43 -6.31 11.64 16.92
C PRO A 43 -6.15 12.02 15.44
N TRP A 44 -5.22 11.38 14.73
CA TRP A 44 -5.11 11.57 13.29
C TRP A 44 -6.48 11.30 12.67
N THR A 45 -7.11 12.34 12.15
CA THR A 45 -8.31 12.22 11.33
C THR A 45 -7.83 12.05 9.89
N PRO A 46 -8.17 10.93 9.23
CA PRO A 46 -7.89 10.81 7.80
C PRO A 46 -8.48 12.02 7.08
N PRO A 47 -7.79 12.55 6.06
CA PRO A 47 -8.39 13.56 5.19
C PRO A 47 -9.75 13.04 4.74
N PRO A 48 -10.77 13.93 4.63
CA PRO A 48 -12.09 13.52 4.21
C PRO A 48 -11.95 12.72 2.90
N GLU A 49 -12.45 11.49 2.91
CA GLU A 49 -12.56 10.73 1.68
C GLU A 49 -13.37 11.54 0.68
N PRO A 50 -13.09 11.41 -0.64
CA PRO A 50 -13.88 12.11 -1.64
C PRO A 50 -15.36 11.85 -1.36
N THR A 51 -16.14 12.91 -1.26
CA THR A 51 -17.54 12.91 -0.79
C THR A 51 -18.48 12.07 -1.65
N THR A 52 -18.00 11.58 -2.79
CA THR A 52 -18.68 10.64 -3.67
C THR A 52 -17.64 9.66 -4.23
N PRO A 53 -17.66 8.37 -3.82
CA PRO A 53 -16.82 7.38 -4.46
C PRO A 53 -17.19 7.29 -5.95
N PRO A 54 -16.20 7.08 -6.83
CA PRO A 54 -16.49 6.81 -8.24
C PRO A 54 -17.46 5.63 -8.39
N PRO A 55 -18.26 5.57 -9.46
CA PRO A 55 -19.12 4.44 -9.73
C PRO A 55 -18.33 3.12 -9.70
N SER A 56 -18.97 2.05 -9.19
CA SER A 56 -18.39 0.69 -9.24
C SER A 56 -18.00 0.34 -10.69
N GLY A 57 -16.83 -0.30 -10.86
CA GLY A 57 -16.24 -0.61 -12.16
C GLY A 57 -15.48 0.55 -12.82
N SER A 58 -15.47 1.75 -12.23
CA SER A 58 -14.60 2.84 -12.67
C SER A 58 -13.13 2.52 -12.39
N TRP A 59 -12.24 3.12 -13.19
CA TRP A 59 -10.81 3.11 -12.91
C TRP A 59 -10.32 4.52 -12.60
N VAL A 60 -9.41 4.63 -11.65
CA VAL A 60 -8.81 5.90 -11.22
C VAL A 60 -7.29 5.77 -11.14
N ILE A 61 -6.61 6.89 -11.10
CA ILE A 61 -5.15 6.91 -10.93
C ILE A 61 -4.79 6.39 -9.53
N PRO A 62 -3.82 5.45 -9.41
CA PRO A 62 -3.45 4.87 -8.11
C PRO A 62 -2.70 5.85 -7.19
N LEU A 63 -2.09 6.90 -7.75
CA LEU A 63 -1.37 7.94 -7.02
C LEU A 63 -1.55 9.28 -7.73
N GLU A 64 -2.37 10.16 -7.16
CA GLU A 64 -2.67 11.48 -7.75
C GLU A 64 -1.46 12.41 -7.74
N ASN A 65 -1.35 13.27 -8.76
CA ASN A 65 -0.26 14.24 -8.93
C ASN A 65 1.15 13.62 -8.95
N ALA A 66 1.23 12.33 -9.26
CA ALA A 66 2.50 11.64 -9.39
C ALA A 66 3.12 11.84 -10.77
N THR A 67 4.44 11.78 -10.81
CA THR A 67 5.24 11.69 -12.04
C THR A 67 5.63 10.23 -12.25
N LEU A 68 5.56 9.75 -13.48
CA LEU A 68 6.15 8.47 -13.88
C LEU A 68 7.68 8.58 -13.82
N THR A 69 8.30 7.87 -12.89
CA THR A 69 9.75 7.88 -12.69
C THR A 69 10.46 6.71 -13.34
N SER A 70 9.76 5.57 -13.54
CA SER A 70 10.29 4.41 -14.26
C SER A 70 9.16 3.63 -14.93
N GLY A 71 9.35 3.26 -16.20
CA GLY A 71 8.40 2.47 -16.99
C GLY A 71 8.58 0.97 -16.82
N PHE A 72 7.60 0.22 -17.32
CA PHE A 72 7.64 -1.24 -17.45
C PHE A 72 8.68 -1.67 -18.49
N GLY A 73 9.38 -2.79 -18.23
CA GLY A 73 10.27 -3.44 -19.21
C GLY A 73 11.71 -3.62 -18.74
N MET A 74 12.57 -4.04 -19.67
CA MET A 74 13.98 -4.29 -19.40
C MET A 74 14.75 -2.98 -19.13
N ARG A 75 15.52 -2.97 -18.07
CA ARG A 75 16.44 -1.89 -17.68
C ARG A 75 17.78 -2.46 -17.22
N ALA A 76 18.80 -1.62 -16.95
CA ALA A 76 20.15 -2.07 -16.58
C ALA A 76 20.16 -3.01 -15.33
N GLY A 77 19.22 -2.88 -14.42
CA GLY A 77 19.06 -3.73 -13.24
C GLY A 77 18.19 -4.98 -13.43
N GLY A 78 17.72 -5.28 -14.64
CA GLY A 78 16.82 -6.40 -14.94
C GLY A 78 15.43 -5.96 -15.39
N MET A 79 14.50 -6.91 -15.45
CA MET A 79 13.12 -6.63 -15.82
C MET A 79 12.39 -5.86 -14.70
N HIS A 80 11.73 -4.78 -15.08
CA HIS A 80 10.83 -4.01 -14.23
C HIS A 80 9.40 -4.41 -14.57
N TYR A 81 8.74 -5.07 -13.65
CA TYR A 81 7.42 -5.70 -13.88
C TYR A 81 6.23 -4.78 -13.65
N GLY A 82 6.49 -3.51 -13.36
CA GLY A 82 5.47 -2.49 -13.10
C GLY A 82 5.88 -1.11 -13.60
N ILE A 83 5.26 -0.11 -13.04
CA ILE A 83 5.64 1.30 -13.20
C ILE A 83 5.93 1.90 -11.82
N ASP A 84 6.88 2.83 -11.78
CA ASP A 84 7.17 3.62 -10.58
C ASP A 84 6.56 5.01 -10.72
N LEU A 85 5.72 5.37 -9.76
CA LEU A 85 5.06 6.67 -9.67
C LEU A 85 5.53 7.39 -8.41
N SER A 86 5.92 8.65 -8.50
CA SER A 86 6.32 9.41 -7.32
C SER A 86 5.68 10.78 -7.27
N THR A 87 5.17 11.12 -6.06
CA THR A 87 4.83 12.50 -5.73
C THR A 87 6.09 13.23 -5.29
N THR A 88 6.27 14.47 -5.73
CA THR A 88 7.43 15.29 -5.32
C THR A 88 7.33 15.84 -3.89
N THR A 89 6.27 15.52 -3.17
CA THR A 89 5.99 16.02 -1.82
C THR A 89 6.62 15.11 -0.77
N ALA A 90 7.97 15.15 -0.66
CA ALA A 90 8.66 14.58 0.50
C ALA A 90 8.33 15.40 1.77
N PRO A 91 8.34 14.77 2.97
CA PRO A 91 8.73 13.40 3.32
C PRO A 91 7.58 12.40 3.47
N THR A 92 6.33 12.79 3.29
CA THR A 92 5.17 11.98 3.67
C THR A 92 4.49 11.23 2.53
N GLY A 93 4.88 11.48 1.27
CA GLY A 93 4.26 10.84 0.11
C GLY A 93 2.76 11.13 -0.06
N GLY A 94 2.21 10.73 -1.20
CA GLY A 94 0.78 10.86 -1.52
C GLY A 94 -0.06 9.66 -1.05
N PRO A 95 -1.40 9.78 -1.02
CA PRO A 95 -2.30 8.66 -0.75
C PRO A 95 -2.31 7.68 -1.92
N VAL A 96 -1.89 6.44 -1.68
CA VAL A 96 -2.03 5.34 -2.65
C VAL A 96 -3.44 4.79 -2.56
N ARG A 97 -4.10 4.66 -3.70
CA ARG A 97 -5.53 4.33 -3.81
C ARG A 97 -5.76 3.09 -4.68
N SER A 98 -6.83 2.37 -4.40
CA SER A 98 -7.28 1.29 -5.27
C SER A 98 -7.64 1.84 -6.64
N VAL A 99 -7.07 1.26 -7.69
CA VAL A 99 -7.32 1.69 -9.08
C VAL A 99 -8.74 1.40 -9.54
N THR A 100 -9.37 0.36 -9.01
CA THR A 100 -10.76 -0.05 -9.29
C THR A 100 -11.32 -0.85 -8.11
N ASP A 101 -12.52 -1.43 -8.24
CA ASP A 101 -13.04 -2.42 -7.29
C ASP A 101 -12.06 -3.59 -7.18
N MET A 102 -11.70 -3.97 -5.96
CA MET A 102 -10.71 -5.01 -5.74
C MET A 102 -11.01 -5.80 -4.47
N VAL A 103 -10.83 -7.11 -4.54
CA VAL A 103 -10.78 -7.99 -3.37
C VAL A 103 -9.32 -8.11 -2.93
N ILE A 104 -9.02 -7.67 -1.72
CA ILE A 104 -7.67 -7.74 -1.15
C ILE A 104 -7.33 -9.19 -0.84
N THR A 105 -6.31 -9.73 -1.45
CA THR A 105 -5.79 -11.07 -1.15
C THR A 105 -4.66 -11.02 -0.14
N ARG A 106 -3.92 -9.90 -0.08
CA ARG A 106 -2.82 -9.70 0.84
C ARG A 106 -2.62 -8.21 1.16
N ALA A 107 -2.34 -7.93 2.42
CA ALA A 107 -1.96 -6.61 2.89
C ALA A 107 -0.93 -6.79 4.02
N PHE A 108 0.25 -6.17 3.88
CA PHE A 108 1.35 -6.27 4.83
C PHE A 108 1.98 -4.91 5.07
N ASP A 109 2.25 -4.64 6.32
CA ASP A 109 3.12 -3.56 6.72
C ASP A 109 4.59 -4.03 6.75
N ALA A 110 5.53 -3.17 6.41
CA ALA A 110 6.95 -3.48 6.21
C ALA A 110 7.60 -4.23 7.37
N TYR A 111 7.16 -3.94 8.61
CA TYR A 111 7.75 -4.51 9.82
C TYR A 111 7.01 -5.73 10.38
N GLU A 112 5.96 -6.22 9.75
CA GLU A 112 5.21 -7.40 10.20
C GLU A 112 5.72 -8.73 9.63
N GLY A 113 7.00 -8.78 9.23
CA GLY A 113 7.58 -9.97 8.59
C GLY A 113 7.15 -10.12 7.14
N GLY A 114 6.81 -9.01 6.51
CA GLY A 114 6.48 -8.91 5.10
C GLY A 114 7.69 -9.17 4.20
N ASN A 115 7.47 -9.05 2.92
CA ASN A 115 8.52 -9.18 1.92
C ASN A 115 9.52 -8.03 2.04
N GLU A 116 10.76 -8.31 2.41
CA GLU A 116 11.85 -7.32 2.54
C GLU A 116 12.06 -6.49 1.26
N THR A 117 11.67 -7.04 0.10
CA THR A 117 11.76 -6.35 -1.19
C THR A 117 10.61 -5.38 -1.42
N ALA A 118 9.37 -5.79 -1.13
CA ALA A 118 8.17 -5.01 -1.40
C ALA A 118 7.86 -3.94 -0.32
N GLY A 119 8.35 -4.14 0.90
CA GLY A 119 8.01 -3.28 2.02
C GLY A 119 6.54 -3.39 2.42
N THR A 120 5.94 -2.26 2.79
CA THR A 120 4.48 -2.17 2.98
C THR A 120 3.80 -2.32 1.63
N TYR A 121 2.92 -3.34 1.50
CA TYR A 121 2.28 -3.61 0.23
C TYR A 121 0.86 -4.15 0.34
N VAL A 122 0.11 -3.97 -0.74
CA VAL A 122 -1.23 -4.52 -0.94
C VAL A 122 -1.26 -5.27 -2.26
N LYS A 123 -1.89 -6.47 -2.25
CA LYS A 123 -2.22 -7.25 -3.43
C LYS A 123 -3.71 -7.57 -3.44
N GLY A 124 -4.33 -7.52 -4.60
CA GLY A 124 -5.74 -7.88 -4.77
C GLY A 124 -6.08 -8.09 -6.23
N HIS A 125 -7.28 -8.59 -6.49
CA HIS A 125 -7.77 -8.84 -7.84
C HIS A 125 -9.14 -8.18 -8.06
N THR A 126 -9.48 -7.89 -9.31
CA THR A 126 -10.83 -7.47 -9.67
C THR A 126 -11.86 -8.54 -9.30
N PRO A 127 -13.11 -8.19 -8.96
CA PRO A 127 -14.14 -9.17 -8.60
C PRO A 127 -14.42 -10.22 -9.69
N ASP A 128 -14.25 -9.86 -10.95
CA ASP A 128 -14.37 -10.77 -12.11
C ASP A 128 -13.12 -11.62 -12.37
N GLY A 129 -12.02 -11.35 -11.64
CA GLY A 129 -10.74 -12.04 -11.80
C GLY A 129 -9.98 -11.69 -13.09
N ALA A 130 -10.34 -10.61 -13.77
CA ALA A 130 -9.66 -10.20 -15.01
C ALA A 130 -8.24 -9.70 -14.77
N TYR A 131 -8.01 -9.04 -13.63
CA TYR A 131 -6.71 -8.45 -13.27
C TYR A 131 -6.37 -8.69 -11.81
N THR A 132 -5.08 -8.83 -11.54
CA THR A 132 -4.47 -8.74 -10.21
C THR A 132 -3.57 -7.51 -10.19
N PHE A 133 -3.57 -6.81 -9.06
CA PHE A 133 -2.76 -5.61 -8.84
C PHE A 133 -1.84 -5.81 -7.65
N THR A 134 -0.64 -5.22 -7.71
CA THR A 134 0.22 -5.03 -6.54
C THR A 134 0.61 -3.56 -6.39
N TYR A 135 0.64 -3.13 -5.14
CA TYR A 135 1.01 -1.79 -4.71
C TYR A 135 2.09 -1.93 -3.65
N ASN A 136 3.31 -1.49 -3.94
CA ASN A 136 4.48 -1.72 -3.10
C ASN A 136 5.07 -0.42 -2.54
N HIS A 137 5.97 -0.54 -1.57
CA HIS A 137 6.81 0.50 -1.00
C HIS A 137 6.07 1.56 -0.18
N GLY A 138 4.88 1.23 0.35
CA GLY A 138 4.14 2.12 1.24
C GLY A 138 4.95 2.56 2.46
N ALA A 139 4.55 3.68 3.06
CA ALA A 139 5.12 4.14 4.32
C ALA A 139 4.76 3.18 5.45
N ASP A 140 5.71 2.95 6.35
CA ASP A 140 5.49 2.11 7.53
C ASP A 140 4.35 2.65 8.40
N GLY A 141 3.52 1.75 8.93
CA GLY A 141 2.39 2.09 9.78
C GLY A 141 1.23 2.80 9.06
N SER A 142 1.28 2.93 7.73
CA SER A 142 0.25 3.64 6.95
C SER A 142 -0.82 2.75 6.33
N LEU A 143 -0.70 1.43 6.48
CA LEU A 143 -1.64 0.46 5.92
C LEU A 143 -3.04 0.59 6.53
N LEU A 144 -4.07 0.70 5.67
CA LEU A 144 -5.46 0.94 6.08
C LEU A 144 -6.42 -0.21 5.75
N VAL A 145 -5.92 -1.25 5.07
CA VAL A 145 -6.74 -2.36 4.57
C VAL A 145 -6.16 -3.70 5.01
N ALA A 146 -6.98 -4.75 4.94
CA ALA A 146 -6.62 -6.11 5.32
C ALA A 146 -7.04 -7.13 4.25
N ALA A 147 -6.39 -8.30 4.25
CA ALA A 147 -6.79 -9.41 3.40
C ALA A 147 -8.24 -9.84 3.65
N GLY A 148 -8.97 -10.18 2.59
CA GLY A 148 -10.39 -10.50 2.61
C GLY A 148 -11.31 -9.30 2.49
N GLN A 149 -10.81 -8.08 2.58
CA GLN A 149 -11.59 -6.86 2.42
C GLN A 149 -11.84 -6.56 0.93
N THR A 150 -13.02 -6.05 0.61
CA THR A 150 -13.32 -5.43 -0.69
C THR A 150 -13.13 -3.93 -0.58
N VAL A 151 -12.48 -3.34 -1.56
CA VAL A 151 -12.25 -1.90 -1.69
C VAL A 151 -12.86 -1.38 -2.98
N THR A 152 -13.23 -0.11 -2.99
CA THR A 152 -13.80 0.58 -4.14
C THR A 152 -12.77 1.46 -4.86
N PRO A 153 -13.03 1.88 -6.11
CA PRO A 153 -12.14 2.80 -6.83
C PRO A 153 -11.84 4.05 -5.98
N GLY A 154 -10.59 4.44 -5.91
CA GLY A 154 -10.16 5.63 -5.15
C GLY A 154 -10.05 5.45 -3.63
N GLN A 155 -10.48 4.32 -3.08
CA GLN A 155 -10.29 4.05 -1.65
C GLN A 155 -8.80 4.01 -1.29
N LYS A 156 -8.40 4.75 -0.26
CA LYS A 156 -7.02 4.77 0.19
C LYS A 156 -6.60 3.41 0.76
N LEU A 157 -5.45 2.91 0.32
CA LEU A 157 -4.83 1.67 0.77
C LEU A 157 -3.75 1.92 1.84
N PHE A 158 -2.85 2.85 1.54
CA PHE A 158 -1.76 3.30 2.41
C PHE A 158 -1.21 4.65 1.90
N THR A 159 -0.13 5.14 2.47
CA THR A 159 0.59 6.34 2.02
C THR A 159 1.86 5.92 1.27
N GLU A 160 2.15 6.54 0.12
CA GLU A 160 3.40 6.37 -0.61
C GLU A 160 4.60 6.47 0.34
N GLY A 161 5.60 5.61 0.17
CA GLY A 161 6.73 5.54 1.08
C GLY A 161 8.02 5.06 0.41
N ALA A 162 8.94 4.62 1.24
CA ALA A 162 10.25 4.12 0.84
C ALA A 162 10.65 2.86 1.62
N THR A 163 9.68 2.00 1.96
CA THR A 163 9.96 0.73 2.63
C THR A 163 10.30 -0.37 1.62
N GLY A 164 11.04 -1.37 2.06
CA GLY A 164 11.55 -2.43 1.19
C GLY A 164 12.86 -2.06 0.50
N ASN A 165 13.16 -2.72 -0.63
CA ASN A 165 14.41 -2.51 -1.36
C ASN A 165 14.27 -1.39 -2.40
N VAL A 166 14.42 -0.15 -1.98
CA VAL A 166 14.21 1.05 -2.81
C VAL A 166 15.29 2.10 -2.59
N THR A 167 15.42 3.03 -3.53
CA THR A 167 16.37 4.16 -3.46
C THR A 167 15.71 5.49 -3.10
N GLY A 168 14.38 5.54 -3.04
CA GLY A 168 13.63 6.76 -2.74
C GLY A 168 12.13 6.52 -2.65
N THR A 169 11.38 7.55 -2.25
CA THR A 169 9.92 7.49 -2.10
C THR A 169 9.24 7.34 -3.45
N HIS A 170 8.46 6.28 -3.63
CA HIS A 170 7.62 6.02 -4.80
C HIS A 170 6.60 4.91 -4.53
N LEU A 171 5.59 4.84 -5.36
CA LEU A 171 4.73 3.67 -5.52
C LEU A 171 5.26 2.83 -6.69
N HIS A 172 5.61 1.57 -6.43
CA HIS A 172 5.75 0.57 -7.48
C HIS A 172 4.41 -0.12 -7.68
N PHE A 173 3.85 -0.01 -8.89
CA PHE A 173 2.52 -0.51 -9.25
C PHE A 173 2.59 -1.51 -10.39
N GLU A 174 2.01 -2.71 -10.18
CA GLU A 174 2.00 -3.79 -11.16
C GLU A 174 0.57 -4.18 -11.53
N ILE A 175 0.39 -4.59 -12.78
CA ILE A 175 -0.82 -5.25 -13.29
C ILE A 175 -0.45 -6.63 -13.83
N ILE A 176 -1.23 -7.63 -13.44
CA ILE A 176 -1.09 -9.01 -13.89
C ILE A 176 -2.45 -9.41 -14.49
N GLU A 177 -2.47 -9.94 -15.69
CA GLU A 177 -3.71 -10.50 -16.26
C GLU A 177 -4.12 -11.76 -15.52
N GLY A 178 -5.39 -11.84 -15.16
CA GLY A 178 -5.97 -12.95 -14.43
C GLY A 178 -5.92 -12.81 -12.90
N ASN A 179 -6.56 -13.76 -12.24
CA ASN A 179 -6.55 -13.87 -10.77
C ASN A 179 -5.35 -14.69 -10.31
N TRP A 180 -4.42 -14.05 -9.61
CA TRP A 180 -3.25 -14.67 -8.99
C TRP A 180 -3.42 -14.74 -7.47
N PRO A 181 -4.00 -15.83 -6.96
CA PRO A 181 -4.32 -15.95 -5.54
C PRO A 181 -3.10 -16.24 -4.65
N ASP A 182 -1.96 -16.67 -5.24
CA ASP A 182 -0.81 -17.06 -4.44
C ASP A 182 -0.28 -15.87 -3.61
N PRO A 183 -0.38 -15.97 -2.29
CA PRO A 183 0.02 -14.89 -1.41
C PRO A 183 1.55 -14.78 -1.21
N TRP A 184 2.33 -15.83 -1.57
CA TRP A 184 3.75 -15.91 -1.18
C TRP A 184 4.72 -15.85 -2.34
N ALA A 185 4.33 -16.29 -3.52
CA ALA A 185 5.22 -16.24 -4.65
C ALA A 185 5.23 -14.82 -5.24
N PRO A 186 6.40 -14.22 -5.36
CA PRO A 186 6.53 -13.19 -6.36
C PRO A 186 6.13 -13.85 -7.67
N PRO A 187 5.23 -13.23 -8.45
CA PRO A 187 4.77 -13.81 -9.72
C PRO A 187 5.90 -14.10 -10.71
N TYR A 188 7.10 -13.59 -10.45
CA TYR A 188 8.31 -13.74 -11.28
C TYR A 188 8.72 -15.18 -11.62
N ASN A 189 8.25 -16.18 -10.85
CA ASN A 189 8.69 -17.58 -11.04
C ASN A 189 7.61 -18.52 -11.58
N TYR A 190 6.35 -18.07 -11.77
CA TYR A 190 5.22 -18.96 -12.07
C TYR A 190 4.49 -18.65 -13.38
N GLY A 191 5.13 -17.94 -14.29
CA GLY A 191 4.51 -17.63 -15.59
C GLY A 191 3.36 -16.63 -15.51
N ALA A 192 3.33 -15.81 -14.48
CA ALA A 192 2.37 -14.72 -14.37
C ALA A 192 2.50 -13.78 -15.56
N ASN A 193 1.39 -13.41 -16.11
CA ASN A 193 1.33 -12.51 -17.25
C ASN A 193 1.33 -11.05 -16.79
N PHE A 194 2.51 -10.54 -16.41
CA PHE A 194 2.69 -9.12 -16.16
C PHE A 194 2.52 -8.34 -17.44
N VAL A 195 1.76 -7.30 -17.39
CA VAL A 195 1.53 -6.39 -18.49
C VAL A 195 1.97 -4.98 -18.14
N ASP A 196 2.36 -4.21 -19.17
CA ASP A 196 2.62 -2.79 -18.98
C ASP A 196 1.36 -2.09 -18.44
N PRO A 197 1.41 -1.49 -17.23
CA PRO A 197 0.26 -0.83 -16.65
C PRO A 197 -0.28 0.34 -17.47
N LEU A 198 0.56 1.06 -18.20
CA LEU A 198 0.16 2.29 -18.89
C LEU A 198 -0.89 2.06 -19.99
N PRO A 199 -0.73 1.10 -20.92
CA PRO A 199 -1.77 0.78 -21.88
C PRO A 199 -3.08 0.32 -21.25
N VAL A 200 -3.01 -0.50 -20.19
CA VAL A 200 -4.21 -1.00 -19.48
C VAL A 200 -4.95 0.15 -18.82
N LEU A 201 -4.25 1.01 -18.08
CA LEU A 201 -4.83 2.18 -17.42
C LEU A 201 -5.51 3.11 -18.44
N ARG A 202 -4.84 3.38 -19.58
CA ARG A 202 -5.40 4.22 -20.65
C ARG A 202 -6.64 3.62 -21.29
N ALA A 203 -6.66 2.29 -21.51
CA ALA A 203 -7.84 1.60 -22.03
C ALA A 203 -9.07 1.74 -21.11
N HIS A 204 -8.84 1.94 -19.82
CA HIS A 204 -9.87 2.21 -18.82
C HIS A 204 -10.07 3.70 -18.51
N GLY A 205 -9.52 4.59 -19.34
CA GLY A 205 -9.73 6.04 -19.21
C GLY A 205 -8.82 6.77 -18.21
N VAL A 206 -7.83 6.08 -17.65
CA VAL A 206 -6.86 6.67 -16.72
C VAL A 206 -5.61 7.12 -17.47
N ASN A 207 -5.29 8.41 -17.38
CA ASN A 207 -4.09 9.00 -18.00
C ASN A 207 -3.06 9.34 -16.91
N ILE A 208 -1.82 8.90 -17.12
CA ILE A 208 -0.63 9.18 -16.32
C ILE A 208 0.39 9.86 -17.21
#